data_491ef20d573d7eae8506d7255941e276
#
_entry.id   491ef20d573d7eae8506d7255941e276
#
_cell.length_a   1.000
_cell.length_b   1.000
_cell.length_c   1.000
_cell.angle_alpha   90.00
_cell.angle_beta   90.00
_cell.angle_gamma   90.00
#
_symmetry.space_group_name_H-M   'P 1'
#
loop_
_entity.id
_entity.type
_entity.pdbx_description
1 polymer ?
#
loop_
_entity_poly.entity_id
_entity_poly.type
_entity_poly.pdbx_seq_one_letter_code
_entity_poly.pdbx_strand_id
1 'polypeptide(L)'
;MTPEEARTEFFGLLDEIQAMAAGDWVNEDVPAGGYCNFQGTGNGKEFGGSRTRGPLSVTDREVLRQKVEEFYKSRGYDVKVFDQSTATNKLIITNGFGPEGLVLQVYAGDLGTTVAGNSRCVPDPQGSK
;
A
#
# COMPACT_ATOMS: atom_id res chain seq x y z
N MET A 1 2.79 4.04 -19.03
CA MET A 1 3.74 3.63 -17.98
C MET A 1 4.20 2.21 -18.25
N THR A 2 5.49 1.97 -18.14
CA THR A 2 6.04 0.62 -18.28
C THR A 2 5.92 -0.17 -16.99
N PRO A 3 6.03 -1.51 -17.02
CA PRO A 3 6.08 -2.30 -15.79
C PRO A 3 7.18 -1.83 -14.81
N GLU A 4 8.37 -1.48 -15.32
CA GLU A 4 9.44 -0.99 -14.45
C GLU A 4 9.09 0.32 -13.77
N GLU A 5 8.44 1.22 -14.49
CA GLU A 5 7.97 2.49 -13.92
C GLU A 5 6.89 2.26 -12.85
N ALA A 6 5.96 1.34 -13.10
CA ALA A 6 4.94 0.99 -12.12
C ALA A 6 5.54 0.39 -10.86
N ARG A 7 6.54 -0.47 -11.01
CA ARG A 7 7.26 -1.07 -9.88
C ARG A 7 7.99 0.00 -9.06
N THR A 8 8.72 0.88 -9.72
CA THR A 8 9.46 1.96 -9.06
C THR A 8 8.52 2.91 -8.32
N GLU A 9 7.41 3.28 -8.95
CA GLU A 9 6.39 4.12 -8.32
C GLU A 9 5.85 3.45 -7.05
N PHE A 10 5.44 2.20 -7.16
CA PHE A 10 4.78 1.50 -6.06
C PHE A 10 5.71 1.27 -4.87
N PHE A 11 6.90 0.75 -5.10
CA PHE A 11 7.85 0.53 -4.01
C PHE A 11 8.33 1.84 -3.40
N GLY A 12 8.45 2.89 -4.20
CA GLY A 12 8.72 4.23 -3.71
C GLY A 12 7.61 4.76 -2.79
N LEU A 13 6.35 4.51 -3.12
CA LEU A 13 5.22 4.88 -2.27
C LEU A 13 5.24 4.13 -0.94
N LEU A 14 5.54 2.83 -0.98
CA LEU A 14 5.71 2.05 0.25
C LEU A 14 6.86 2.59 1.10
N ASP A 15 7.98 2.96 0.47
CA ASP A 15 9.13 3.55 1.17
C ASP A 15 8.73 4.85 1.87
N GLU A 16 8.00 5.72 1.20
CA GLU A 16 7.57 7.00 1.77
C GLU A 16 6.65 6.80 2.99
N ILE A 17 5.72 5.86 2.90
CA ILE A 17 4.82 5.58 4.03
C ILE A 17 5.58 4.93 5.18
N GLN A 18 6.45 3.99 4.86
CA GLN A 18 7.29 3.30 5.87
C GLN A 18 8.14 4.31 6.66
N ALA A 19 8.64 5.33 5.99
CA ALA A 19 9.45 6.37 6.63
C ALA A 19 8.67 7.25 7.61
N MET A 20 7.35 7.19 7.60
CA MET A 20 6.50 7.95 8.52
C MET A 20 6.50 7.41 9.95
N ALA A 21 6.98 6.18 10.14
CA ALA A 21 7.05 5.56 11.45
C ALA A 21 8.38 4.83 11.62
N ALA A 22 9.15 5.20 12.62
CA ALA A 22 10.43 4.58 12.91
C ALA A 22 10.24 3.15 13.41
N GLY A 23 11.31 2.35 13.36
CA GLY A 23 11.32 1.02 13.93
C GLY A 23 11.94 -0.02 13.01
N ASP A 24 11.84 -1.27 13.43
CA ASP A 24 12.38 -2.40 12.68
C ASP A 24 11.31 -2.96 11.76
N TRP A 25 11.40 -2.60 10.50
CA TRP A 25 10.48 -3.05 9.48
C TRP A 25 10.99 -4.30 8.78
N VAL A 26 10.08 -5.20 8.47
CA VAL A 26 10.36 -6.36 7.61
C VAL A 26 9.67 -6.12 6.27
N ASN A 27 10.45 -6.07 5.20
CA ASN A 27 9.95 -5.81 3.85
C ASN A 27 9.80 -7.14 3.10
N GLU A 28 8.60 -7.35 2.54
CA GLU A 28 8.27 -8.52 1.74
C GLU A 28 7.71 -8.05 0.40
N ASP A 29 8.57 -7.44 -0.41
CA ASP A 29 8.21 -6.96 -1.74
C ASP A 29 8.33 -8.11 -2.75
N VAL A 30 7.43 -8.10 -3.74
CA VAL A 30 7.45 -9.10 -4.82
C VAL A 30 7.92 -8.42 -6.10
N PRO A 31 9.25 -8.36 -6.35
CA PRO A 31 9.79 -7.58 -7.46
C PRO A 31 9.50 -8.17 -8.83
N ALA A 32 9.18 -9.46 -8.91
CA ALA A 32 8.86 -10.11 -10.17
C ALA A 32 7.49 -9.69 -10.72
N GLY A 33 6.60 -9.25 -9.82
CA GLY A 33 5.25 -8.86 -10.20
C GLY A 33 4.37 -10.05 -10.57
N GLY A 34 3.18 -9.74 -11.03
CA GLY A 34 2.19 -10.74 -11.43
C GLY A 34 1.26 -10.21 -12.51
N TYR A 35 0.44 -11.09 -13.00
CA TYR A 35 -0.54 -10.80 -14.03
C TYR A 35 -1.68 -9.93 -13.47
N CYS A 36 -2.13 -8.98 -14.28
CA CYS A 36 -3.37 -8.27 -14.03
C CYS A 36 -4.08 -8.02 -15.36
N ASN A 37 -5.39 -7.76 -15.28
CA ASN A 37 -6.20 -7.56 -16.47
C ASN A 37 -6.20 -6.07 -16.85
N PHE A 38 -5.28 -5.69 -17.75
CA PHE A 38 -5.17 -4.31 -18.20
C PHE A 38 -6.32 -3.96 -19.14
N GLN A 39 -7.24 -3.09 -18.67
CA GLN A 39 -8.36 -2.57 -19.46
C GLN A 39 -9.17 -3.67 -20.19
N GLY A 40 -9.30 -4.84 -19.56
CA GLY A 40 -10.05 -5.94 -20.14
C GLY A 40 -9.31 -6.77 -21.18
N THR A 41 -8.06 -6.43 -21.53
CA THR A 41 -7.28 -7.14 -22.55
C THR A 41 -6.57 -8.38 -22.01
N GLY A 42 -6.38 -8.46 -20.71
CA GLY A 42 -5.64 -9.55 -20.08
C GLY A 42 -4.13 -9.45 -20.17
N ASN A 43 -3.57 -8.38 -20.73
CA ASN A 43 -2.13 -8.23 -20.95
C ASN A 43 -1.51 -7.18 -20.06
N GLY A 44 -1.67 -7.35 -18.74
CA GLY A 44 -1.14 -6.42 -17.78
C GLY A 44 -0.21 -7.05 -16.76
N LYS A 45 0.54 -6.18 -16.09
CA LYS A 45 1.42 -6.55 -14.99
C LYS A 45 1.26 -5.58 -13.83
N GLU A 46 1.25 -6.12 -12.62
CA GLU A 46 1.23 -5.33 -11.39
C GLU A 46 2.17 -5.93 -10.37
N PHE A 47 2.52 -5.13 -9.36
CA PHE A 47 3.46 -5.52 -8.33
C PHE A 47 2.80 -5.39 -6.96
N GLY A 48 3.12 -6.33 -6.08
CA GLY A 48 2.63 -6.32 -4.72
C GLY A 48 3.79 -6.27 -3.73
N GLY A 49 3.45 -5.96 -2.50
CA GLY A 49 4.41 -5.95 -1.43
C GLY A 49 3.76 -5.61 -0.10
N SER A 50 4.46 -5.93 0.97
CA SER A 50 4.04 -5.57 2.31
C SER A 50 5.25 -5.26 3.17
N ARG A 51 5.06 -4.35 4.11
CA ARG A 51 6.08 -3.95 5.07
C ARG A 51 5.44 -3.93 6.44
N THR A 52 6.05 -4.62 7.38
CA THR A 52 5.45 -4.91 8.68
C THR A 52 6.40 -4.55 9.80
N ARG A 53 5.89 -3.96 10.84
CA ARG A 53 6.59 -3.73 12.11
C ARG A 53 5.65 -4.01 13.27
N GLY A 54 6.17 -4.01 14.47
CA GLY A 54 5.38 -4.17 15.67
C GLY A 54 4.36 -3.06 15.88
N PRO A 55 3.49 -3.19 16.88
CA PRO A 55 2.48 -2.17 17.15
C PRO A 55 3.10 -0.86 17.62
N LEU A 56 2.54 0.24 17.12
CA LEU A 56 2.84 1.59 17.60
C LEU A 56 1.99 1.90 18.83
N SER A 57 2.41 2.87 19.64
CA SER A 57 1.57 3.40 20.70
C SER A 57 0.28 3.98 20.12
N VAL A 58 -0.74 4.12 20.97
CA VAL A 58 -2.02 4.69 20.53
C VAL A 58 -1.81 6.08 19.92
N THR A 59 -0.97 6.90 20.54
CA THR A 59 -0.65 8.25 20.04
C THR A 59 0.05 8.19 18.68
N ASP A 60 1.05 7.32 18.53
CA ASP A 60 1.82 7.22 17.30
C ASP A 60 1.01 6.63 16.14
N ARG A 61 0.07 5.72 16.44
CA ARG A 61 -0.87 5.22 15.42
C ARG A 61 -1.70 6.35 14.83
N GLU A 62 -2.20 7.22 15.70
CA GLU A 62 -3.03 8.33 15.26
C GLU A 62 -2.23 9.34 14.44
N VAL A 63 -0.99 9.61 14.82
CA VAL A 63 -0.09 10.45 14.05
C VAL A 63 0.16 9.84 12.67
N LEU A 64 0.42 8.53 12.63
CA LEU A 64 0.63 7.82 11.36
C LEU A 64 -0.61 7.90 10.48
N ARG A 65 -1.79 7.64 11.04
CA ARG A 65 -3.04 7.70 10.29
C ARG A 65 -3.24 9.07 9.64
N GLN A 66 -3.02 10.14 10.39
CA GLN A 66 -3.17 11.50 9.87
C GLN A 66 -2.19 11.79 8.75
N LYS A 67 -0.93 11.41 8.91
CA LYS A 67 0.10 11.58 7.88
C LYS A 67 -0.24 10.81 6.61
N VAL A 68 -0.72 9.59 6.75
CA VAL A 68 -1.09 8.74 5.62
C VAL A 68 -2.29 9.33 4.87
N GLU A 69 -3.31 9.80 5.58
CA GLU A 69 -4.46 10.45 4.94
C GLU A 69 -4.03 11.69 4.16
N GLU A 70 -3.18 12.53 4.73
CA GLU A 70 -2.66 13.72 4.05
C GLU A 70 -1.82 13.34 2.83
N PHE A 71 -1.01 12.30 2.95
CA PHE A 71 -0.20 11.77 1.86
C PHE A 71 -1.08 11.34 0.68
N TYR A 72 -2.13 10.56 0.94
CA TYR A 72 -3.06 10.13 -0.10
C TYR A 72 -3.75 11.33 -0.76
N LYS A 73 -4.24 12.26 0.05
CA LYS A 73 -4.93 13.46 -0.44
C LYS A 73 -4.02 14.34 -1.30
N SER A 74 -2.76 14.49 -0.90
CA SER A 74 -1.79 15.30 -1.65
C SER A 74 -1.51 14.74 -3.04
N ARG A 75 -1.74 13.44 -3.24
CA ARG A 75 -1.55 12.78 -4.52
C ARG A 75 -2.85 12.65 -5.32
N GLY A 76 -3.96 13.14 -4.78
CA GLY A 76 -5.25 13.02 -5.43
C GLY A 76 -5.89 11.64 -5.35
N TYR A 77 -5.42 10.81 -4.42
CA TYR A 77 -5.99 9.48 -4.21
C TYR A 77 -7.26 9.55 -3.37
N ASP A 78 -8.21 8.65 -3.64
CA ASP A 78 -9.39 8.50 -2.80
C ASP A 78 -9.01 7.83 -1.49
N VAL A 79 -9.48 8.38 -0.38
CA VAL A 79 -9.16 7.86 0.96
C VAL A 79 -10.39 7.19 1.55
N LYS A 80 -10.21 5.98 2.09
CA LYS A 80 -11.23 5.29 2.86
C LYS A 80 -10.63 4.75 4.14
N VAL A 81 -11.28 5.04 5.26
CA VAL A 81 -10.83 4.58 6.59
C VAL A 81 -11.86 3.59 7.12
N PHE A 82 -11.39 2.43 7.55
CA PHE A 82 -12.21 1.39 8.14
C PHE A 82 -11.78 1.14 9.56
N ASP A 83 -12.71 1.28 10.51
CA ASP A 83 -12.48 0.88 11.88
C ASP A 83 -12.95 -0.56 12.05
N GLN A 84 -12.01 -1.48 12.16
CA GLN A 84 -12.28 -2.90 12.36
C GLN A 84 -11.96 -3.33 13.79
N SER A 85 -12.03 -2.39 14.72
CA SER A 85 -11.76 -2.66 16.12
C SER A 85 -12.85 -3.54 16.75
N THR A 86 -12.40 -4.43 17.63
CA THR A 86 -13.27 -5.22 18.50
C THR A 86 -13.07 -4.76 19.93
N ALA A 87 -13.78 -5.37 20.88
CA ALA A 87 -13.62 -5.05 22.29
C ALA A 87 -12.20 -5.35 22.81
N THR A 88 -11.51 -6.33 22.18
CA THR A 88 -10.21 -6.82 22.65
C THR A 88 -9.06 -6.50 21.68
N ASN A 89 -9.35 -5.99 20.49
CA ASN A 89 -8.33 -5.72 19.49
C ASN A 89 -8.71 -4.47 18.70
N LYS A 90 -7.88 -3.43 18.79
CA LYS A 90 -8.07 -2.18 18.05
C LYS A 90 -7.33 -2.28 16.71
N LEU A 91 -8.02 -1.92 15.64
CA LEU A 91 -7.45 -1.93 14.29
C LEU A 91 -8.13 -0.88 13.42
N ILE A 92 -7.33 0.02 12.86
CA ILE A 92 -7.79 1.00 11.87
C ILE A 92 -7.05 0.74 10.57
N ILE A 93 -7.78 0.65 9.47
CA ILE A 93 -7.24 0.46 8.13
C ILE A 93 -7.46 1.75 7.34
N THR A 94 -6.37 2.34 6.84
CA THR A 94 -6.43 3.56 6.03
C THR A 94 -6.02 3.20 4.61
N ASN A 95 -6.98 3.22 3.69
CA ASN A 95 -6.77 2.87 2.30
C ASN A 95 -6.70 4.10 1.42
N GLY A 96 -5.79 4.05 0.44
CA GLY A 96 -5.70 5.03 -0.63
C GLY A 96 -5.87 4.34 -1.97
N PHE A 97 -6.75 4.89 -2.81
CA PHE A 97 -7.04 4.34 -4.13
C PHE A 97 -6.57 5.33 -5.19
N GLY A 98 -5.55 4.94 -5.93
CA GLY A 98 -4.97 5.75 -6.98
C GLY A 98 -5.43 5.30 -8.38
N PRO A 99 -4.78 5.82 -9.42
CA PRO A 99 -5.15 5.50 -10.79
C PRO A 99 -4.81 4.06 -11.18
N GLU A 100 -5.56 3.53 -12.13
CA GLU A 100 -5.28 2.23 -12.77
C GLU A 100 -5.18 1.06 -11.80
N GLY A 101 -5.97 1.09 -10.74
CA GLY A 101 -6.01 0.01 -9.75
C GLY A 101 -4.94 0.06 -8.68
N LEU A 102 -4.18 1.14 -8.59
CA LEU A 102 -3.23 1.34 -7.50
C LEU A 102 -3.96 1.36 -6.16
N VAL A 103 -3.54 0.52 -5.23
CA VAL A 103 -4.10 0.46 -3.88
C VAL A 103 -2.97 0.49 -2.87
N LEU A 104 -3.10 1.35 -1.88
CA LEU A 104 -2.21 1.42 -0.72
C LEU A 104 -3.05 1.23 0.53
N GLN A 105 -2.57 0.40 1.45
CA GLN A 105 -3.28 0.07 2.68
C GLN A 105 -2.34 0.18 3.86
N VAL A 106 -2.79 0.87 4.89
CA VAL A 106 -2.06 0.95 6.16
C VAL A 106 -2.94 0.39 7.27
N TYR A 107 -2.49 -0.71 7.85
CA TYR A 107 -3.14 -1.36 8.99
C TYR A 107 -2.39 -0.94 10.25
N ALA A 108 -3.06 -0.30 11.18
CA ALA A 108 -2.45 0.11 12.45
C ALA A 108 -3.32 -0.35 13.61
N GLY A 109 -2.78 -1.21 14.44
CA GLY A 109 -3.55 -1.81 15.51
C GLY A 109 -2.71 -2.36 16.65
N ASP A 110 -3.41 -3.02 17.58
CA ASP A 110 -2.80 -3.57 18.78
C ASP A 110 -1.79 -4.69 18.50
N LEU A 111 -1.95 -5.39 17.39
CA LEU A 111 -1.11 -6.54 17.05
C LEU A 111 0.06 -6.18 16.13
N GLY A 112 0.03 -5.04 15.51
CA GLY A 112 1.11 -4.63 14.61
C GLY A 112 0.72 -3.50 13.67
N THR A 113 1.66 -3.16 12.80
CA THR A 113 1.51 -2.13 11.78
C THR A 113 1.96 -2.72 10.45
N THR A 114 1.12 -2.62 9.42
CA THR A 114 1.42 -3.14 8.10
C THR A 114 1.11 -2.10 7.03
N VAL A 115 2.05 -1.92 6.10
CA VAL A 115 1.85 -1.13 4.88
C VAL A 115 1.88 -2.11 3.72
N ALA A 116 0.83 -2.16 2.93
CA ALA A 116 0.70 -3.13 1.85
C ALA A 116 -0.06 -2.53 0.67
N GLY A 117 -0.17 -3.27 -0.39
CA GLY A 117 -0.96 -2.88 -1.54
C GLY A 117 -0.49 -3.51 -2.83
N ASN A 118 -0.91 -2.88 -3.93
CA ASN A 118 -0.47 -3.25 -5.26
C ASN A 118 -0.32 -2.03 -6.14
N SER A 119 0.58 -2.13 -7.10
CA SER A 119 0.85 -1.08 -8.08
C SER A 119 -0.32 -0.91 -9.04
N ARG A 120 -0.21 0.10 -9.91
CA ARG A 120 -1.06 0.18 -11.09
C ARG A 120 -0.93 -1.11 -11.90
N CYS A 121 -2.03 -1.49 -12.54
CA CYS A 121 -1.99 -2.49 -13.59
C CYS A 121 -1.59 -1.77 -14.89
N VAL A 122 -0.47 -2.14 -15.47
CA VAL A 122 0.06 -1.50 -16.69
C VAL A 122 0.23 -2.51 -17.80
N PRO A 123 0.24 -2.07 -19.06
CA PRO A 123 0.45 -3.01 -20.17
C PRO A 123 1.78 -3.74 -20.02
N ASP A 124 1.76 -5.03 -20.29
CA ASP A 124 2.97 -5.85 -20.29
C ASP A 124 3.27 -6.33 -21.71
N PRO A 125 4.22 -5.67 -22.42
CA PRO A 125 4.57 -6.05 -23.78
C PRO A 125 5.18 -7.45 -23.89
N GLN A 126 5.64 -8.01 -22.77
CA GLN A 126 6.21 -9.36 -22.72
C GLN A 126 5.16 -10.44 -22.58
N GLY A 127 3.90 -10.08 -22.32
CA GLY A 127 2.81 -11.03 -22.21
C GLY A 127 2.96 -11.99 -21.05
N SER A 128 3.14 -11.50 -19.84
CA SER A 128 3.38 -12.33 -18.65
C SER A 128 2.11 -12.99 -18.14
N LYS A 129 1.59 -13.91 -18.84
CA LYS A 129 0.46 -14.73 -18.40
C LYS A 129 0.97 -15.93 -17.61
#